data_8860af3484d4156b7e21276586b1c1e9
#
_entry.id   8860af3484d4156b7e21276586b1c1e9
#
_cell.length_a   1.000
_cell.length_b   1.000
_cell.length_c   1.000
_cell.angle_alpha   90.00
_cell.angle_beta   90.00
_cell.angle_gamma   90.00
#
_symmetry.space_group_name_H-M   'P 1'
#
loop_
_entity.id
_entity.type
_entity.pdbx_description
1 polymer ?
#
loop_
_entity_poly.entity_id
_entity_poly.type
_entity_poly.pdbx_seq_one_letter_code
_entity_poly.pdbx_strand_id
1 'polypeptide(L)'
;MKVLVACEFSGVVREAFRAKGHDAWSCDLLPSEDNSSFHIKGDVLEILEDGWDLMIAHPPCTYLCSSGLHWNKRVEGREKLTHEAMLFVLNLMGEGFIAHNIPRIALENPIGRISSAYRKPDQIIQPYQFGHNASKSTCLWLKGLPKLSVTELVEPIFGCSCGHRFPLILGKNGCPNCNGSGKVRHIWGNQTPTGQNKLGPSEKRWAERSITYKGIAAAMANQWGSVTAPLAAQKTLL
;
A
#
# COMPACT_ATOMS: atom_id res chain seq x y z
N MET A 1 14.76 9.78 -12.73
CA MET A 1 14.61 10.20 -11.31
C MET A 1 15.27 9.19 -10.41
N LYS A 2 15.78 9.64 -9.27
CA LYS A 2 16.25 8.78 -8.18
C LYS A 2 15.07 8.47 -7.24
N VAL A 3 14.68 7.22 -7.16
CA VAL A 3 13.46 6.78 -6.47
C VAL A 3 13.81 5.86 -5.31
N LEU A 4 13.30 6.16 -4.12
CA LEU A 4 13.39 5.31 -2.94
C LEU A 4 12.06 4.58 -2.73
N VAL A 5 12.12 3.25 -2.60
CA VAL A 5 11.00 2.46 -2.10
C VAL A 5 11.32 2.02 -0.68
N ALA A 6 10.78 2.75 0.29
CA ALA A 6 11.05 2.58 1.71
C ALA A 6 10.20 1.45 2.30
N CYS A 7 10.80 0.60 3.13
CA CYS A 7 10.19 -0.56 3.76
C CYS A 7 9.63 -1.56 2.72
N GLU A 8 10.42 -1.83 1.68
CA GLU A 8 10.11 -2.83 0.66
C GLU A 8 11.26 -3.83 0.51
N PHE A 9 11.03 -5.07 0.88
CA PHE A 9 11.95 -6.19 0.64
C PHE A 9 11.58 -7.02 -0.61
N SER A 10 10.34 -6.90 -1.10
CA SER A 10 9.83 -7.68 -2.24
C SER A 10 10.37 -7.22 -3.60
N GLY A 11 10.77 -5.95 -3.72
CA GLY A 11 11.26 -5.34 -4.96
C GLY A 11 10.20 -5.05 -6.03
N VAL A 12 8.92 -5.31 -5.78
CA VAL A 12 7.85 -5.18 -6.79
C VAL A 12 7.69 -3.75 -7.28
N VAL A 13 7.69 -2.77 -6.37
CA VAL A 13 7.56 -1.35 -6.74
C VAL A 13 8.87 -0.84 -7.33
N ARG A 14 10.02 -1.18 -6.70
CA ARG A 14 11.35 -0.85 -7.24
C ARG A 14 11.48 -1.28 -8.70
N GLU A 15 11.19 -2.54 -9.02
CA GLU A 15 11.33 -3.07 -10.38
C GLU A 15 10.36 -2.40 -11.37
N ALA A 16 9.16 -2.04 -10.93
CA ALA A 16 8.23 -1.30 -11.79
C ALA A 16 8.81 0.07 -12.23
N PHE A 17 9.47 0.79 -11.32
CA PHE A 17 10.15 2.05 -11.65
C PHE A 17 11.41 1.83 -12.47
N ARG A 18 12.20 0.79 -12.17
CA ARG A 18 13.40 0.44 -12.96
C ARG A 18 13.05 0.08 -14.40
N ALA A 19 11.98 -0.66 -14.62
CA ALA A 19 11.47 -0.99 -15.95
C ALA A 19 11.08 0.26 -16.77
N LYS A 20 10.89 1.42 -16.14
CA LYS A 20 10.64 2.73 -16.76
C LYS A 20 11.91 3.58 -16.88
N GLY A 21 13.08 3.02 -16.61
CA GLY A 21 14.37 3.73 -16.74
C GLY A 21 14.70 4.65 -15.56
N HIS A 22 14.05 4.51 -14.41
CA HIS A 22 14.37 5.27 -13.21
C HIS A 22 15.51 4.61 -12.42
N ASP A 23 16.32 5.40 -11.74
CA ASP A 23 17.29 4.95 -10.74
C ASP A 23 16.53 4.65 -9.45
N ALA A 24 15.91 3.47 -9.37
CA ALA A 24 15.06 3.08 -8.26
C ALA A 24 15.74 2.06 -7.36
N TRP A 25 15.68 2.33 -6.07
CA TRP A 25 16.25 1.53 -4.98
C TRP A 25 15.17 1.18 -3.97
N SER A 26 15.21 -0.01 -3.41
CA SER A 26 14.42 -0.36 -2.22
C SER A 26 15.29 -0.38 -0.97
N CYS A 27 14.68 -0.12 0.19
CA CYS A 27 15.34 -0.22 1.49
C CYS A 27 14.42 -0.92 2.48
N ASP A 28 14.95 -1.90 3.20
CA ASP A 28 14.28 -2.62 4.28
C ASP A 28 15.30 -3.20 5.26
N LEU A 29 14.88 -3.48 6.49
CA LEU A 29 15.71 -4.22 7.47
C LEU A 29 15.94 -5.67 7.05
N LEU A 30 15.04 -6.22 6.23
CA LEU A 30 15.13 -7.56 5.66
C LEU A 30 15.96 -7.54 4.36
N PRO A 31 16.58 -8.67 4.00
CA PRO A 31 17.21 -8.81 2.68
C PRO A 31 16.15 -8.81 1.57
N SER A 32 16.54 -8.41 0.36
CA SER A 32 15.69 -8.49 -0.81
C SER A 32 15.28 -9.93 -1.15
N GLU A 33 14.01 -10.15 -1.50
CA GLU A 33 13.53 -11.48 -1.95
C GLU A 33 14.10 -11.90 -3.31
N ASP A 34 14.45 -10.93 -4.17
CA ASP A 34 14.97 -11.17 -5.53
C ASP A 34 16.51 -11.07 -5.63
N ASN A 35 17.21 -10.94 -4.50
CA ASN A 35 18.66 -10.77 -4.43
C ASN A 35 19.21 -9.60 -5.27
N SER A 36 18.41 -8.56 -5.47
CA SER A 36 18.79 -7.39 -6.27
C SER A 36 19.92 -6.59 -5.63
N SER A 37 20.87 -6.13 -6.45
CA SER A 37 21.90 -5.18 -6.03
C SER A 37 21.35 -3.75 -5.82
N PHE A 38 20.11 -3.49 -6.20
CA PHE A 38 19.42 -2.20 -5.99
C PHE A 38 18.55 -2.21 -4.73
N HIS A 39 18.94 -3.01 -3.76
CA HIS A 39 18.33 -3.07 -2.44
C HIS A 39 19.34 -2.70 -1.36
N ILE A 40 18.96 -1.78 -0.49
CA ILE A 40 19.73 -1.37 0.68
C ILE A 40 19.14 -2.09 1.89
N LYS A 41 19.92 -3.01 2.48
CA LYS A 41 19.54 -3.64 3.74
C LYS A 41 19.97 -2.75 4.89
N GLY A 42 19.03 -2.04 5.51
CA GLY A 42 19.32 -1.09 6.60
C GLY A 42 18.11 -0.31 7.05
N ASP A 43 18.34 0.62 7.97
CA ASP A 43 17.29 1.54 8.40
C ASP A 43 17.12 2.64 7.35
N VAL A 44 15.89 2.74 6.84
CA VAL A 44 15.55 3.74 5.82
C VAL A 44 15.74 5.17 6.31
N LEU A 45 15.63 5.41 7.61
CA LEU A 45 15.82 6.75 8.20
C LEU A 45 17.24 7.29 8.00
N GLU A 46 18.24 6.41 7.85
CA GLU A 46 19.65 6.79 7.65
C GLU A 46 19.94 7.30 6.24
N ILE A 47 19.05 7.03 5.27
CA ILE A 47 19.26 7.34 3.85
C ILE A 47 18.26 8.35 3.28
N LEU A 48 17.41 8.97 4.13
CA LEU A 48 16.40 9.91 3.66
C LEU A 48 17.00 11.18 3.02
N GLU A 49 18.22 11.55 3.38
CA GLU A 49 18.91 12.74 2.86
C GLU A 49 19.76 12.48 1.59
N ASP A 50 19.76 11.26 1.04
CA ASP A 50 20.62 10.88 -0.11
C ASP A 50 20.15 11.46 -1.45
N GLY A 51 19.32 12.49 -1.45
CA GLY A 51 18.92 13.22 -2.66
C GLY A 51 17.90 12.50 -3.52
N TRP A 52 16.89 11.92 -2.90
CA TRP A 52 15.78 11.25 -3.59
C TRP A 52 14.80 12.24 -4.22
N ASP A 53 14.40 11.97 -5.46
CA ASP A 53 13.37 12.74 -6.17
C ASP A 53 11.95 12.35 -5.79
N LEU A 54 11.77 11.08 -5.45
CA LEU A 54 10.50 10.46 -5.09
C LEU A 54 10.72 9.37 -4.05
N MET A 55 9.88 9.32 -3.03
CA MET A 55 9.81 8.19 -2.11
C MET A 55 8.41 7.55 -2.14
N ILE A 56 8.38 6.22 -2.20
CA ILE A 56 7.19 5.41 -1.95
C ILE A 56 7.47 4.60 -0.70
N ALA A 57 6.66 4.80 0.35
CA ALA A 57 6.92 4.22 1.67
C ALA A 57 5.80 3.25 2.09
N HIS A 58 6.19 2.07 2.53
CA HIS A 58 5.32 1.00 3.03
C HIS A 58 5.59 0.69 4.51
N PRO A 59 5.41 1.66 5.44
CA PRO A 59 5.74 1.44 6.84
C PRO A 59 4.95 0.27 7.43
N PRO A 60 5.55 -0.51 8.36
CA PRO A 60 4.91 -1.66 8.98
C PRO A 60 3.55 -1.30 9.59
N CYS A 61 2.49 -2.01 9.20
CA CYS A 61 1.13 -1.71 9.63
C CYS A 61 0.70 -2.38 10.95
N THR A 62 1.55 -3.19 11.58
CA THR A 62 1.23 -4.03 12.74
C THR A 62 0.62 -3.24 13.90
N TYR A 63 1.14 -2.05 14.16
CA TYR A 63 0.67 -1.17 15.23
C TYR A 63 -0.23 -0.03 14.75
N LEU A 64 -0.47 0.05 13.43
CA LEU A 64 -1.19 1.16 12.79
C LEU A 64 -2.56 0.77 12.25
N CYS A 65 -2.76 -0.50 11.83
CA CYS A 65 -4.01 -0.93 11.21
C CYS A 65 -5.16 -1.07 12.22
N SER A 66 -6.39 -0.76 11.80
CA SER A 66 -7.60 -0.80 12.63
C SER A 66 -7.84 -2.15 13.29
N SER A 67 -7.52 -3.26 12.61
CA SER A 67 -7.68 -4.62 13.14
C SER A 67 -6.73 -4.94 14.31
N GLY A 68 -5.67 -4.17 14.51
CA GLY A 68 -4.70 -4.35 15.59
C GLY A 68 -4.87 -3.38 16.76
N LEU A 69 -5.52 -2.22 16.56
CA LEU A 69 -5.57 -1.15 17.55
C LEU A 69 -6.33 -1.50 18.86
N HIS A 70 -7.31 -2.41 18.79
CA HIS A 70 -8.05 -2.86 19.97
C HIS A 70 -7.14 -3.58 21.00
N TRP A 71 -5.97 -4.09 20.57
CA TRP A 71 -4.99 -4.71 21.45
C TRP A 71 -4.23 -3.69 22.31
N ASN A 72 -4.21 -2.39 21.95
CA ASN A 72 -3.52 -1.36 22.71
C ASN A 72 -3.99 -1.27 24.16
N LYS A 73 -5.28 -1.53 24.40
CA LYS A 73 -5.87 -1.55 25.72
C LYS A 73 -5.73 -2.89 26.47
N ARG A 74 -5.24 -3.94 25.79
CA ARG A 74 -5.22 -5.32 26.32
C ARG A 74 -3.80 -5.83 26.55
N VAL A 75 -2.81 -5.26 25.85
CA VAL A 75 -1.41 -5.68 25.91
C VAL A 75 -0.60 -4.50 26.42
N GLU A 76 0.05 -4.69 27.57
CA GLU A 76 0.92 -3.68 28.16
C GLU A 76 2.04 -3.26 27.20
N GLY A 77 2.37 -1.98 27.17
CA GLY A 77 3.40 -1.40 26.30
C GLY A 77 3.01 -1.26 24.82
N ARG A 78 1.91 -1.86 24.36
CA ARG A 78 1.54 -1.83 22.95
C ARG A 78 1.15 -0.42 22.45
N GLU A 79 0.58 0.41 23.30
CA GLU A 79 0.26 1.79 22.96
C GLU A 79 1.52 2.61 22.68
N LYS A 80 2.61 2.37 23.42
CA LYS A 80 3.94 2.96 23.15
C LYS A 80 4.45 2.56 21.78
N LEU A 81 4.36 1.28 21.39
CA LEU A 81 4.74 0.81 20.05
C LEU A 81 3.89 1.44 18.94
N THR A 82 2.61 1.71 19.20
CA THR A 82 1.75 2.47 18.26
C THR A 82 2.22 3.92 18.13
N HIS A 83 2.66 4.55 19.20
CA HIS A 83 3.21 5.90 19.18
C HIS A 83 4.53 5.95 18.39
N GLU A 84 5.44 5.02 18.65
CA GLU A 84 6.71 4.89 17.92
C GLU A 84 6.47 4.66 16.41
N ALA A 85 5.51 3.80 16.05
CA ALA A 85 5.12 3.60 14.66
C ALA A 85 4.55 4.88 14.00
N MET A 86 3.84 5.71 14.77
CA MET A 86 3.37 7.02 14.26
C MET A 86 4.51 8.01 14.08
N LEU A 87 5.50 8.05 14.99
CA LEU A 87 6.70 8.90 14.82
C LEU A 87 7.51 8.48 13.58
N PHE A 88 7.62 7.17 13.32
CA PHE A 88 8.25 6.67 12.11
C PHE A 88 7.51 7.15 10.84
N VAL A 89 6.17 7.09 10.83
CA VAL A 89 5.35 7.64 9.72
C VAL A 89 5.62 9.13 9.51
N LEU A 90 5.65 9.92 10.58
CA LEU A 90 5.91 11.36 10.49
C LEU A 90 7.33 11.66 9.97
N ASN A 91 8.34 10.90 10.39
CA ASN A 91 9.69 11.01 9.85
C ASN A 91 9.70 10.74 8.34
N LEU A 92 9.05 9.67 7.86
CA LEU A 92 8.96 9.37 6.43
C LEU A 92 8.23 10.47 5.64
N MET A 93 7.25 11.15 6.24
CA MET A 93 6.55 12.27 5.59
C MET A 93 7.33 13.60 5.63
N GLY A 94 8.46 13.64 6.34
CA GLY A 94 9.26 14.86 6.56
C GLY A 94 8.62 15.85 7.53
N GLU A 95 7.77 15.36 8.42
CA GLU A 95 7.05 16.11 9.45
C GLU A 95 7.40 15.65 10.87
N GLY A 96 8.38 14.75 11.00
CA GLY A 96 8.91 14.24 12.26
C GLY A 96 10.19 14.96 12.71
N PHE A 97 10.99 14.27 13.52
CA PHE A 97 12.25 14.79 14.04
C PHE A 97 13.40 14.67 13.03
N ILE A 98 13.30 13.76 12.05
CA ILE A 98 14.28 13.57 10.98
C ILE A 98 13.83 14.43 9.81
N ALA A 99 14.58 15.50 9.57
CA ALA A 99 14.34 16.39 8.45
C ALA A 99 14.86 15.76 7.16
N HIS A 100 14.12 15.89 6.09
CA HIS A 100 14.56 15.59 4.72
C HIS A 100 13.77 16.41 3.70
N ASN A 101 14.35 16.60 2.52
CA ASN A 101 13.80 17.46 1.48
C ASN A 101 13.26 16.68 0.28
N ILE A 102 12.78 15.44 0.47
CA ILE A 102 12.17 14.65 -0.60
C ILE A 102 10.90 15.38 -1.09
N PRO A 103 10.88 15.82 -2.36
CA PRO A 103 9.78 16.68 -2.84
C PRO A 103 8.48 15.94 -3.10
N ARG A 104 8.57 14.63 -3.35
CA ARG A 104 7.42 13.78 -3.70
C ARG A 104 7.42 12.53 -2.84
N ILE A 105 6.31 12.33 -2.12
CA ILE A 105 6.15 11.19 -1.22
C ILE A 105 4.77 10.58 -1.41
N ALA A 106 4.73 9.26 -1.52
CA ALA A 106 3.52 8.46 -1.38
C ALA A 106 3.73 7.47 -0.22
N LEU A 107 3.00 7.66 0.87
CA LEU A 107 2.98 6.72 1.99
C LEU A 107 1.74 5.82 1.86
N GLU A 108 1.95 4.51 1.88
CA GLU A 108 0.92 3.49 1.78
C GLU A 108 0.73 2.79 3.13
N ASN A 109 -0.52 2.69 3.59
CA ASN A 109 -0.85 1.87 4.76
C ASN A 109 -2.34 1.47 4.72
N PRO A 110 -2.77 0.41 5.41
CA PRO A 110 -4.19 0.11 5.59
C PRO A 110 -4.94 1.20 6.36
N ILE A 111 -6.27 1.14 6.34
CA ILE A 111 -7.12 1.98 7.20
C ILE A 111 -6.76 1.75 8.66
N GLY A 112 -6.47 2.83 9.41
CA GLY A 112 -6.07 2.72 10.79
C GLY A 112 -5.68 4.03 11.46
N ARG A 113 -4.67 3.96 12.33
CA ARG A 113 -4.26 5.05 13.23
C ARG A 113 -3.80 6.32 12.49
N ILE A 114 -3.12 6.18 11.35
CA ILE A 114 -2.63 7.33 10.58
C ILE A 114 -3.79 8.27 10.21
N SER A 115 -4.94 7.72 9.79
CA SER A 115 -6.12 8.51 9.41
C SER A 115 -6.72 9.34 10.56
N SER A 116 -6.51 8.93 11.81
CA SER A 116 -7.07 9.61 12.99
C SER A 116 -6.05 10.44 13.77
N ALA A 117 -4.76 10.11 13.67
CA ALA A 117 -3.70 10.76 14.46
C ALA A 117 -2.84 11.73 13.65
N TYR A 118 -2.80 11.59 12.33
CA TYR A 118 -2.11 12.50 11.43
C TYR A 118 -3.11 13.28 10.57
N ARG A 119 -3.55 12.70 9.45
CA ARG A 119 -4.57 13.29 8.56
C ARG A 119 -5.29 12.22 7.78
N LYS A 120 -6.44 12.55 7.21
CA LYS A 120 -7.14 11.66 6.29
C LYS A 120 -6.26 11.34 5.07
N PRO A 121 -6.35 10.12 4.50
CA PRO A 121 -5.64 9.82 3.27
C PRO A 121 -6.16 10.67 2.11
N ASP A 122 -5.27 11.02 1.20
CA ASP A 122 -5.65 11.72 -0.03
C ASP A 122 -6.45 10.84 -0.97
N GLN A 123 -6.20 9.52 -0.91
CA GLN A 123 -6.88 8.53 -1.72
C GLN A 123 -6.94 7.18 -1.00
N ILE A 124 -8.01 6.41 -1.27
CA ILE A 124 -8.10 4.98 -0.94
C ILE A 124 -8.21 4.24 -2.26
N ILE A 125 -7.31 3.30 -2.50
CA ILE A 125 -7.26 2.48 -3.71
C ILE A 125 -7.57 1.01 -3.39
N GLN A 126 -7.92 0.29 -4.45
CA GLN A 126 -8.21 -1.15 -4.39
C GLN A 126 -7.48 -1.87 -5.52
N PRO A 127 -6.96 -3.09 -5.31
CA PRO A 127 -6.29 -3.85 -6.36
C PRO A 127 -7.16 -4.10 -7.60
N TYR A 128 -8.49 -4.22 -7.44
CA TYR A 128 -9.40 -4.40 -8.57
C TYR A 128 -9.50 -3.20 -9.51
N GLN A 129 -9.03 -2.02 -9.08
CA GLN A 129 -8.91 -0.83 -9.91
C GLN A 129 -7.66 -0.86 -10.81
N PHE A 130 -6.79 -1.85 -10.60
CA PHE A 130 -5.48 -1.99 -11.25
C PHE A 130 -5.25 -3.42 -11.80
N GLY A 131 -6.29 -4.06 -12.32
CA GLY A 131 -6.20 -5.35 -13.02
C GLY A 131 -6.13 -6.59 -12.13
N HIS A 132 -6.44 -6.50 -10.83
CA HIS A 132 -6.38 -7.65 -9.93
C HIS A 132 -7.75 -8.04 -9.39
N ASN A 133 -8.11 -9.32 -9.50
CA ASN A 133 -9.32 -9.84 -8.86
C ASN A 133 -9.12 -9.96 -7.34
N ALA A 134 -8.97 -8.80 -6.67
CA ALA A 134 -8.71 -8.72 -5.24
C ALA A 134 -9.26 -7.42 -4.64
N SER A 135 -9.64 -7.48 -3.36
CA SER A 135 -9.98 -6.34 -2.54
C SER A 135 -9.02 -6.23 -1.35
N LYS A 136 -8.38 -5.08 -1.21
CA LYS A 136 -7.51 -4.69 -0.09
C LYS A 136 -7.49 -3.17 -0.04
N SER A 137 -8.32 -2.58 0.82
CA SER A 137 -8.35 -1.12 0.97
C SER A 137 -6.99 -0.60 1.42
N THR A 138 -6.37 0.17 0.54
CA THR A 138 -5.04 0.73 0.72
C THR A 138 -5.15 2.25 0.70
N CYS A 139 -4.77 2.89 1.79
CA CYS A 139 -4.75 4.34 1.92
C CYS A 139 -3.43 4.90 1.41
N LEU A 140 -3.49 6.02 0.69
CA LEU A 140 -2.35 6.78 0.21
C LEU A 140 -2.37 8.18 0.84
N TRP A 141 -1.25 8.56 1.45
CA TRP A 141 -0.95 9.93 1.87
C TRP A 141 0.10 10.48 0.93
N LEU A 142 -0.25 11.55 0.21
CA LEU A 142 0.54 12.08 -0.89
C LEU A 142 1.12 13.46 -0.53
N LYS A 143 2.39 13.68 -0.93
CA LYS A 143 3.06 14.99 -0.94
C LYS A 143 3.64 15.20 -2.33
N GLY A 144 3.28 16.27 -2.99
CA GLY A 144 3.80 16.62 -4.33
C GLY A 144 3.43 15.63 -5.45
N LEU A 145 2.43 14.80 -5.26
CA LEU A 145 1.98 13.77 -6.20
C LEU A 145 0.48 13.88 -6.49
N PRO A 146 0.05 13.62 -7.73
CA PRO A 146 -1.37 13.47 -8.05
C PRO A 146 -1.92 12.14 -7.53
N LYS A 147 -3.24 12.07 -7.36
CA LYS A 147 -3.95 10.81 -7.11
C LYS A 147 -3.74 9.84 -8.28
N LEU A 148 -3.69 8.53 -7.97
CA LEU A 148 -3.61 7.50 -9.00
C LEU A 148 -4.94 7.36 -9.75
N SER A 149 -4.87 7.37 -11.07
CA SER A 149 -5.99 7.03 -11.94
C SER A 149 -6.11 5.51 -12.08
N VAL A 150 -7.35 5.04 -12.13
CA VAL A 150 -7.67 3.63 -12.39
C VAL A 150 -7.11 3.22 -13.76
N THR A 151 -6.43 2.07 -13.82
CA THR A 151 -5.83 1.57 -15.07
C THR A 151 -6.64 0.46 -15.72
N GLU A 152 -7.16 -0.45 -14.90
CA GLU A 152 -7.94 -1.60 -15.37
C GLU A 152 -8.93 -2.03 -14.28
N LEU A 153 -10.22 -1.87 -14.55
CA LEU A 153 -11.26 -2.24 -13.60
C LEU A 153 -11.63 -3.71 -13.75
N VAL A 154 -11.46 -4.48 -12.69
CA VAL A 154 -11.90 -5.88 -12.60
C VAL A 154 -13.21 -5.92 -11.81
N GLU A 155 -14.20 -6.64 -12.33
CA GLU A 155 -15.47 -6.82 -11.66
C GLU A 155 -15.45 -7.97 -10.65
N PRO A 156 -16.17 -7.85 -9.52
CA PRO A 156 -16.31 -8.93 -8.55
C PRO A 156 -17.17 -10.07 -9.09
N ILE A 157 -17.09 -11.22 -8.44
CA ILE A 157 -18.06 -12.31 -8.63
C ILE A 157 -19.03 -12.37 -7.44
N PHE A 158 -20.13 -13.09 -7.59
CA PHE A 158 -21.00 -13.38 -6.46
C PHE A 158 -20.51 -14.58 -5.65
N GLY A 159 -20.60 -14.47 -4.33
CA GLY A 159 -20.45 -15.56 -3.39
C GLY A 159 -21.70 -15.71 -2.54
N CYS A 160 -22.13 -16.93 -2.34
CA CYS A 160 -23.28 -17.26 -1.51
C CYS A 160 -22.83 -17.90 -0.19
N SER A 161 -23.57 -17.67 0.88
CA SER A 161 -23.33 -18.31 2.18
C SER A 161 -23.41 -19.84 2.15
N CYS A 162 -24.00 -20.43 1.11
CA CYS A 162 -23.94 -21.88 0.85
C CYS A 162 -22.62 -22.38 0.27
N GLY A 163 -21.62 -21.49 0.07
CA GLY A 163 -20.31 -21.82 -0.49
C GLY A 163 -20.18 -21.67 -2.00
N HIS A 164 -21.30 -21.49 -2.72
CA HIS A 164 -21.28 -21.39 -4.19
C HIS A 164 -20.80 -20.02 -4.67
N ARG A 165 -20.06 -20.01 -5.80
CA ARG A 165 -19.55 -18.82 -6.51
C ARG A 165 -20.11 -18.81 -7.93
N PHE A 166 -20.52 -17.64 -8.42
CA PHE A 166 -21.10 -17.50 -9.75
C PHE A 166 -20.89 -16.08 -10.32
N PRO A 167 -20.91 -15.93 -11.66
CA PRO A 167 -20.75 -14.62 -12.31
C PRO A 167 -21.88 -13.65 -11.97
N LEU A 168 -21.60 -12.35 -12.09
CA LEU A 168 -22.55 -11.26 -11.84
C LEU A 168 -23.86 -11.43 -12.61
N ILE A 169 -23.78 -11.89 -13.85
CA ILE A 169 -24.94 -12.06 -14.73
C ILE A 169 -26.00 -13.03 -14.16
N LEU A 170 -25.57 -14.01 -13.36
CA LEU A 170 -26.48 -15.01 -12.74
C LEU A 170 -26.98 -14.54 -11.36
N GLY A 171 -26.42 -13.51 -10.77
CA GLY A 171 -26.72 -13.06 -9.41
C GLY A 171 -27.99 -12.25 -9.25
N LYS A 172 -28.57 -11.77 -10.33
CA LYS A 172 -29.81 -10.96 -10.29
C LYS A 172 -31.02 -11.70 -9.69
N ASN A 173 -31.05 -13.03 -9.80
CA ASN A 173 -32.14 -13.89 -9.32
C ASN A 173 -31.78 -14.71 -8.07
N GLY A 174 -30.69 -14.35 -7.38
CA GLY A 174 -30.19 -15.08 -6.21
C GLY A 174 -29.20 -16.19 -6.57
N CYS A 175 -28.83 -17.01 -5.59
CA CYS A 175 -27.89 -18.10 -5.80
C CYS A 175 -28.53 -19.29 -6.52
N PRO A 176 -28.03 -19.73 -7.67
CA PRO A 176 -28.62 -20.85 -8.42
C PRO A 176 -28.50 -22.21 -7.71
N ASN A 177 -27.51 -22.35 -6.79
CA ASN A 177 -27.26 -23.61 -6.10
C ASN A 177 -28.21 -23.86 -4.92
N CYS A 178 -28.70 -22.82 -4.26
CA CYS A 178 -29.62 -22.94 -3.11
C CYS A 178 -30.97 -22.25 -3.37
N ASN A 179 -31.33 -22.04 -4.62
CA ASN A 179 -32.59 -21.41 -5.06
C ASN A 179 -32.89 -20.09 -4.30
N GLY A 180 -31.85 -19.28 -4.07
CA GLY A 180 -31.97 -17.99 -3.42
C GLY A 180 -32.07 -18.00 -1.89
N SER A 181 -32.04 -19.18 -1.22
CA SER A 181 -32.14 -19.27 0.25
C SER A 181 -30.90 -18.74 0.99
N GLY A 182 -29.74 -18.70 0.33
CA GLY A 182 -28.48 -18.21 0.91
C GLY A 182 -28.28 -16.70 0.70
N LYS A 183 -27.55 -16.07 1.64
CA LYS A 183 -27.13 -14.66 1.49
C LYS A 183 -26.07 -14.52 0.40
N VAL A 184 -26.37 -13.72 -0.60
CA VAL A 184 -25.48 -13.41 -1.72
C VAL A 184 -24.75 -12.09 -1.48
N ARG A 185 -23.46 -12.05 -1.82
CA ARG A 185 -22.62 -10.84 -1.76
C ARG A 185 -21.61 -10.82 -2.89
N HIS A 186 -21.11 -9.64 -3.22
CA HIS A 186 -19.94 -9.49 -4.05
C HIS A 186 -18.71 -9.99 -3.30
N ILE A 187 -17.89 -10.83 -3.96
CA ILE A 187 -16.62 -11.32 -3.43
C ILE A 187 -15.53 -11.19 -4.49
N TRP A 188 -14.30 -11.11 -4.00
CA TRP A 188 -13.10 -11.02 -4.82
C TRP A 188 -12.31 -12.34 -4.79
N GLY A 189 -11.39 -12.51 -5.74
CA GLY A 189 -10.56 -13.71 -5.84
C GLY A 189 -9.79 -14.05 -4.57
N ASN A 190 -9.37 -13.04 -3.81
CA ASN A 190 -8.67 -13.18 -2.52
C ASN A 190 -9.59 -13.39 -1.31
N GLN A 191 -10.90 -13.52 -1.50
CA GLN A 191 -11.90 -13.68 -0.44
C GLN A 191 -12.58 -15.04 -0.49
N THR A 192 -12.97 -15.54 0.67
CA THR A 192 -13.89 -16.68 0.82
C THR A 192 -15.31 -16.28 0.42
N PRO A 193 -16.26 -17.21 0.19
CA PRO A 193 -17.66 -16.88 -0.04
C PRO A 193 -18.29 -16.06 1.08
N THR A 194 -17.76 -16.12 2.30
CA THR A 194 -18.19 -15.30 3.45
C THR A 194 -17.52 -13.93 3.50
N GLY A 195 -16.63 -13.61 2.55
CA GLY A 195 -15.94 -12.32 2.44
C GLY A 195 -14.68 -12.19 3.29
N GLN A 196 -14.21 -13.26 3.91
CA GLN A 196 -12.95 -13.27 4.67
C GLN A 196 -11.75 -13.45 3.71
N ASN A 197 -10.58 -12.97 4.11
CA ASN A 197 -9.36 -13.20 3.35
C ASN A 197 -9.02 -14.71 3.33
N LYS A 198 -8.62 -15.22 2.16
CA LYS A 198 -8.27 -16.64 1.98
C LYS A 198 -6.93 -17.04 2.58
N LEU A 199 -6.02 -16.08 2.82
CA LEU A 199 -4.74 -16.38 3.46
C LEU A 199 -4.96 -16.87 4.88
N GLY A 200 -4.73 -18.16 5.09
CA GLY A 200 -4.75 -18.79 6.41
C GLY A 200 -3.64 -18.28 7.33
N PRO A 201 -3.66 -18.66 8.62
CA PRO A 201 -2.53 -18.44 9.51
C PRO A 201 -1.29 -19.16 8.99
N SER A 202 -0.17 -18.44 8.83
CA SER A 202 1.15 -18.99 8.50
C SER A 202 2.22 -18.04 8.99
N GLU A 203 3.43 -18.54 9.19
CA GLU A 203 4.59 -17.73 9.58
C GLU A 203 4.92 -16.66 8.54
N LYS A 204 4.67 -16.92 7.24
CA LYS A 204 4.93 -16.01 6.13
C LYS A 204 3.74 -15.11 5.77
N ARG A 205 2.59 -15.26 6.43
CA ARG A 205 1.38 -14.50 6.12
C ARG A 205 1.59 -12.97 6.13
N TRP A 206 2.42 -12.48 7.04
CA TRP A 206 2.72 -11.06 7.13
C TRP A 206 3.45 -10.57 5.88
N ALA A 207 4.43 -11.34 5.40
CA ALA A 207 5.19 -11.05 4.18
C ALA A 207 4.28 -11.06 2.94
N GLU A 208 3.50 -12.13 2.74
CA GLU A 208 2.55 -12.25 1.63
C GLU A 208 1.52 -11.10 1.59
N ARG A 209 1.12 -10.59 2.76
CA ARG A 209 0.18 -9.47 2.87
C ARG A 209 0.83 -8.10 2.65
N SER A 210 2.14 -7.97 2.84
CA SER A 210 2.88 -6.72 2.64
C SER A 210 3.18 -6.44 1.17
N ILE A 211 3.28 -7.47 0.32
CA ILE A 211 3.60 -7.31 -1.09
C ILE A 211 2.55 -6.43 -1.79
N THR A 212 3.04 -5.44 -2.51
CA THR A 212 2.23 -4.57 -3.36
C THR A 212 1.78 -5.31 -4.62
N TYR A 213 0.53 -5.12 -5.02
CA TYR A 213 0.01 -5.70 -6.27
C TYR A 213 0.71 -5.10 -7.48
N LYS A 214 1.14 -5.95 -8.43
CA LYS A 214 1.90 -5.52 -9.62
C LYS A 214 1.22 -4.43 -10.44
N GLY A 215 -0.11 -4.47 -10.59
CA GLY A 215 -0.87 -3.43 -11.29
C GLY A 215 -0.82 -2.07 -10.58
N ILE A 216 -0.83 -2.06 -9.23
CA ILE A 216 -0.65 -0.83 -8.44
C ILE A 216 0.77 -0.30 -8.63
N ALA A 217 1.80 -1.16 -8.53
CA ALA A 217 3.19 -0.77 -8.74
C ALA A 217 3.42 -0.21 -10.16
N ALA A 218 2.84 -0.84 -11.19
CA ALA A 218 2.88 -0.35 -12.56
C ALA A 218 2.17 1.00 -12.72
N ALA A 219 1.02 1.20 -12.08
CA ALA A 219 0.33 2.48 -12.08
C ALA A 219 1.15 3.59 -11.41
N MET A 220 1.79 3.32 -10.26
CA MET A 220 2.70 4.24 -9.59
C MET A 220 3.86 4.63 -10.52
N ALA A 221 4.54 3.66 -11.12
CA ALA A 221 5.67 3.91 -12.02
C ALA A 221 5.26 4.69 -13.28
N ASN A 222 4.12 4.37 -13.88
CA ASN A 222 3.64 5.06 -15.08
C ASN A 222 3.19 6.49 -14.80
N GLN A 223 2.45 6.72 -13.69
CA GLN A 223 1.79 8.00 -13.43
C GLN A 223 2.68 8.94 -12.63
N TRP A 224 3.44 8.44 -11.66
CA TRP A 224 4.32 9.26 -10.84
C TRP A 224 5.74 9.36 -11.42
N GLY A 225 6.17 8.37 -12.20
CA GLY A 225 7.45 8.38 -12.89
C GLY A 225 7.58 9.50 -13.93
N SER A 226 6.46 9.99 -14.48
CA SER A 226 6.43 11.07 -15.47
C SER A 226 6.22 12.46 -14.85
N VAL A 227 5.96 12.56 -13.54
CA VAL A 227 5.77 13.86 -12.87
C VAL A 227 7.11 14.60 -12.82
N THR A 228 7.26 15.62 -13.67
CA THR A 228 8.40 16.55 -13.59
C THR A 228 8.31 17.37 -12.30
N ALA A 229 9.46 17.68 -11.68
CA ALA A 229 9.49 18.58 -10.54
C ALA A 229 8.81 19.91 -10.94
N PRO A 230 7.99 20.54 -10.08
CA PRO A 230 7.59 21.92 -10.32
C PRO A 230 8.86 22.75 -10.49
N LEU A 231 8.95 23.51 -11.58
CA LEU A 231 10.00 24.51 -11.77
C LEU A 231 10.12 25.29 -10.47
N ALA A 232 11.27 25.19 -9.82
CA ALA A 232 11.55 25.99 -8.63
C ALA A 232 11.25 27.43 -9.00
N ALA A 233 10.36 28.08 -8.24
CA ALA A 233 10.05 29.47 -8.43
C ALA A 233 11.39 30.24 -8.45
N GLN A 234 11.76 30.76 -9.62
CA GLN A 234 12.92 31.63 -9.76
C GLN A 234 12.73 32.76 -8.76
N LYS A 235 13.51 32.76 -7.68
CA LYS A 235 13.64 33.94 -6.82
C LYS A 235 14.16 35.04 -7.74
N THR A 236 13.24 35.89 -8.19
CA THR A 236 13.55 37.19 -8.78
C THR A 236 14.24 37.98 -7.66
N LEU A 237 15.55 38.05 -7.72
CA LEU A 237 16.31 39.03 -6.96
C LEU A 237 15.98 40.40 -7.56
N LEU A 238 15.21 41.17 -6.84
CA LEU A 238 15.12 42.62 -6.95
C LEU A 238 15.97 43.24 -5.88
#